data_611aee8b467e00b1ebc3944e66b85d50
#
_entry.id   611aee8b467e00b1ebc3944e66b85d50
#
_cell.length_a   1.000
_cell.length_b   1.000
_cell.length_c   1.000
_cell.angle_alpha   90.00
_cell.angle_beta   90.00
_cell.angle_gamma   90.00
#
_symmetry.space_group_name_H-M   'P 1'
#
loop_
_entity.id
_entity.type
_entity.pdbx_description
1 polymer ?
#
loop_
_entity_poly.entity_id
_entity_poly.type
_entity_poly.pdbx_seq_one_letter_code
_entity_poly.pdbx_strand_id
1 'polypeptide(L)'
;MAKELYLNEYVACDKHQYGCVGLYISLVFVLSFIMSPSCIKAQNAVLQLADSIVKYQLESGGWCKNQNWIEGPDMKVIGQAMKTGVGSTIDNGATISEMKKLVEAVKEINRAKGDSNYIVAAELEKKADAYRHSFCRGIDYLLEMQYPNGGFPQFYPKKQHKDYSTEITFNDNAMYNVLTLLKELSAGGEICAVMQLDRETMQRCSKAYDMGVQCILDCQIRVDEHGKVVAYGTDAWSASRRTVWCQQHDEVTLLPAKARAYEQPSYTGFGETCALLNLLMDIEKPSAEVREAIRGGVEWLREHAMVDVAKEEFVNDKGMKDVRLIRQPGAPLLWARFYDLDEALPYYCDRDGVPKRNISEIGYERRNGYAWVGDTPSKVIQRYEQYAQQHNL
;
A
#
# COMPACT_ATOMS: atom_id res chain seq x y z
N MET A 1 -19.02 19.33 -29.43
CA MET A 1 -19.79 20.34 -30.17
C MET A 1 -21.18 19.77 -30.40
N ALA A 2 -22.13 20.32 -29.69
CA ALA A 2 -23.55 19.96 -29.72
C ALA A 2 -24.23 20.56 -30.96
N LYS A 3 -25.29 19.97 -31.41
CA LYS A 3 -26.41 20.68 -32.05
C LYS A 3 -27.71 19.94 -31.85
N GLU A 4 -28.58 20.64 -31.13
CA GLU A 4 -30.02 20.44 -31.06
C GLU A 4 -30.68 20.53 -32.46
N LEU A 5 -31.78 19.83 -32.62
CA LEU A 5 -32.81 20.18 -33.61
C LEU A 5 -34.20 19.89 -33.03
N TYR A 6 -34.87 20.97 -32.69
CA TYR A 6 -36.34 21.04 -32.50
C TYR A 6 -37.04 20.97 -33.83
N LEU A 7 -38.12 20.27 -33.90
CA LEU A 7 -39.19 20.51 -34.88
C LEU A 7 -40.55 20.30 -34.24
N ASN A 8 -41.25 21.44 -34.08
CA ASN A 8 -42.68 21.50 -33.84
C ASN A 8 -43.41 21.39 -35.21
N GLU A 9 -44.43 20.56 -35.29
CA GLU A 9 -45.51 20.78 -36.25
C GLU A 9 -46.88 20.58 -35.57
N TYR A 10 -47.63 21.64 -35.51
CA TYR A 10 -49.05 21.70 -35.23
C TYR A 10 -49.83 21.34 -36.51
N VAL A 11 -50.74 20.37 -36.41
CA VAL A 11 -51.83 20.22 -37.39
C VAL A 11 -53.14 20.15 -36.60
N ALA A 12 -53.97 21.14 -36.82
CA ALA A 12 -55.36 21.18 -36.39
C ALA A 12 -56.21 20.33 -37.34
N CYS A 13 -57.12 19.54 -36.82
CA CYS A 13 -58.20 19.00 -37.59
C CYS A 13 -59.46 18.88 -36.75
N ASP A 14 -60.59 19.20 -37.45
CA ASP A 14 -61.88 19.55 -37.03
C ASP A 14 -62.73 18.37 -36.46
N LYS A 15 -63.83 18.75 -35.79
CA LYS A 15 -64.86 17.88 -35.17
C LYS A 15 -65.68 17.17 -36.18
N HIS A 16 -65.95 15.84 -35.92
CA HIS A 16 -67.33 15.29 -36.00
C HIS A 16 -67.44 13.90 -35.34
N GLN A 17 -68.42 13.83 -34.45
CA GLN A 17 -69.08 12.71 -33.79
C GLN A 17 -68.84 11.31 -34.36
N TYR A 18 -68.53 10.35 -33.49
CA TYR A 18 -69.25 9.12 -33.12
C TYR A 18 -68.51 8.37 -32.02
N GLY A 19 -69.31 7.87 -31.05
CA GLY A 19 -68.76 7.21 -29.87
C GLY A 19 -68.16 5.83 -30.15
N CYS A 20 -67.05 5.58 -29.54
CA CYS A 20 -66.51 4.25 -29.23
C CYS A 20 -65.73 4.31 -27.95
N VAL A 21 -66.07 3.41 -27.03
CA VAL A 21 -65.38 3.17 -25.79
C VAL A 21 -63.96 2.71 -26.13
N GLY A 22 -63.01 3.63 -26.03
CA GLY A 22 -61.59 3.34 -26.22
C GLY A 22 -60.95 2.94 -24.88
N LEU A 23 -60.57 1.69 -24.78
CA LEU A 23 -59.72 1.18 -23.74
C LEU A 23 -58.36 1.93 -23.79
N TYR A 24 -58.10 2.81 -22.84
CA TYR A 24 -56.74 3.37 -22.65
C TYR A 24 -55.83 2.29 -22.07
N ILE A 25 -55.08 1.60 -22.91
CA ILE A 25 -53.93 0.83 -22.52
C ILE A 25 -52.76 1.84 -22.35
N SER A 26 -52.55 2.29 -21.13
CA SER A 26 -51.32 3.00 -20.78
C SER A 26 -50.15 2.02 -20.90
N LEU A 27 -49.43 2.12 -22.03
CA LEU A 27 -48.16 1.41 -22.20
C LEU A 27 -47.11 2.11 -21.28
N VAL A 28 -47.01 1.64 -20.04
CA VAL A 28 -45.90 2.00 -19.19
C VAL A 28 -44.67 1.28 -19.78
N PHE A 29 -43.86 2.00 -20.51
CA PHE A 29 -42.49 1.54 -20.85
C PHE A 29 -41.71 1.48 -19.55
N VAL A 30 -41.70 0.31 -18.92
CA VAL A 30 -40.67 -0.03 -17.92
C VAL A 30 -39.38 -0.21 -18.73
N LEU A 31 -38.57 0.84 -18.78
CA LEU A 31 -37.19 0.72 -19.19
C LEU A 31 -36.46 -0.11 -18.09
N SER A 32 -36.59 -1.43 -18.18
CA SER A 32 -35.70 -2.34 -17.49
C SER A 32 -34.31 -2.10 -18.11
N PHE A 33 -33.45 -1.43 -17.36
CA PHE A 33 -31.99 -1.40 -17.64
C PHE A 33 -31.50 -2.85 -17.57
N ILE A 34 -31.55 -3.56 -18.68
CA ILE A 34 -30.92 -4.88 -18.80
C ILE A 34 -29.43 -4.60 -18.84
N MET A 35 -28.77 -4.83 -17.69
CA MET A 35 -27.31 -4.80 -17.62
C MET A 35 -26.74 -5.70 -18.74
N SER A 36 -25.72 -5.22 -19.43
CA SER A 36 -25.09 -6.01 -20.50
C SER A 36 -24.56 -7.33 -19.93
N PRO A 37 -24.59 -8.44 -20.69
CA PRO A 37 -24.05 -9.73 -20.23
C PRO A 37 -22.60 -9.65 -19.75
N SER A 38 -21.81 -8.72 -20.25
CA SER A 38 -20.43 -8.45 -19.78
C SER A 38 -20.41 -7.82 -18.39
N CYS A 39 -21.36 -6.96 -18.05
CA CYS A 39 -21.47 -6.34 -16.74
C CYS A 39 -21.85 -7.37 -15.66
N ILE A 40 -22.82 -8.25 -15.95
CA ILE A 40 -23.22 -9.35 -15.05
C ILE A 40 -22.07 -10.33 -14.83
N LYS A 41 -21.29 -10.63 -15.87
CA LYS A 41 -20.11 -11.51 -15.75
C LYS A 41 -19.01 -10.88 -14.90
N ALA A 42 -18.74 -9.59 -15.03
CA ALA A 42 -17.78 -8.85 -14.22
C ALA A 42 -18.21 -8.80 -12.74
N GLN A 43 -19.47 -8.51 -12.47
CA GLN A 43 -20.05 -8.52 -11.13
C GLN A 43 -19.91 -9.89 -10.44
N ASN A 44 -20.24 -10.98 -11.13
CA ASN A 44 -20.07 -12.33 -10.59
C ASN A 44 -18.61 -12.64 -10.25
N ALA A 45 -17.65 -12.18 -11.05
CA ALA A 45 -16.23 -12.39 -10.78
C ALA A 45 -15.76 -11.66 -9.50
N VAL A 46 -16.24 -10.44 -9.25
CA VAL A 46 -15.92 -9.68 -8.03
C VAL A 46 -16.47 -10.39 -6.78
N LEU A 47 -17.71 -10.88 -6.83
CA LEU A 47 -18.32 -11.59 -5.70
C LEU A 47 -17.67 -12.96 -5.48
N GLN A 48 -17.33 -13.71 -6.52
CA GLN A 48 -16.58 -14.96 -6.40
C GLN A 48 -15.20 -14.76 -5.76
N LEU A 49 -14.51 -13.69 -6.15
CA LEU A 49 -13.24 -13.30 -5.54
C LEU A 49 -13.40 -13.02 -4.04
N ALA A 50 -14.42 -12.24 -3.65
CA ALA A 50 -14.69 -11.90 -2.26
C ALA A 50 -15.11 -13.13 -1.44
N ASP A 51 -15.94 -14.02 -1.99
CA ASP A 51 -16.31 -15.30 -1.35
C ASP A 51 -15.06 -16.14 -1.05
N SER A 52 -14.11 -16.21 -2.00
CA SER A 52 -12.84 -16.91 -1.81
C SER A 52 -11.98 -16.25 -0.72
N ILE A 53 -11.87 -14.94 -0.72
CA ILE A 53 -11.14 -14.17 0.29
C ILE A 53 -11.70 -14.45 1.69
N VAL A 54 -13.02 -14.37 1.88
CA VAL A 54 -13.67 -14.67 3.17
C VAL A 54 -13.42 -16.12 3.60
N LYS A 55 -13.56 -17.07 2.66
CA LYS A 55 -13.36 -18.50 2.93
C LYS A 55 -11.97 -18.83 3.48
N TYR A 56 -10.95 -18.12 3.00
CA TYR A 56 -9.55 -18.41 3.34
C TYR A 56 -8.92 -17.39 4.29
N GLN A 57 -9.74 -16.55 4.93
CA GLN A 57 -9.29 -15.71 6.04
C GLN A 57 -8.82 -16.58 7.21
N LEU A 58 -7.63 -16.34 7.71
CA LEU A 58 -7.10 -17.09 8.83
C LEU A 58 -7.79 -16.70 10.16
N GLU A 59 -7.64 -17.55 11.18
CA GLU A 59 -8.24 -17.31 12.51
C GLU A 59 -7.79 -15.99 13.12
N SER A 60 -6.53 -15.60 12.89
CA SER A 60 -5.98 -14.31 13.28
C SER A 60 -6.66 -13.09 12.66
N GLY A 61 -7.46 -13.25 11.61
CA GLY A 61 -8.12 -12.17 10.89
C GLY A 61 -7.39 -11.66 9.63
N GLY A 62 -6.13 -12.04 9.44
CA GLY A 62 -5.36 -11.70 8.24
C GLY A 62 -5.34 -12.80 7.17
N TRP A 63 -4.54 -12.58 6.12
CA TRP A 63 -4.38 -13.51 4.99
C TRP A 63 -2.92 -13.80 4.68
N CYS A 64 -2.68 -14.97 4.06
CA CYS A 64 -1.38 -15.33 3.49
C CYS A 64 -1.08 -14.50 2.25
N LYS A 65 0.20 -14.13 2.05
CA LYS A 65 0.64 -13.40 0.86
C LYS A 65 0.69 -14.27 -0.40
N ASN A 66 0.71 -13.60 -1.57
CA ASN A 66 0.95 -14.19 -2.89
C ASN A 66 -0.06 -15.29 -3.27
N GLN A 67 -1.33 -15.11 -2.91
CA GLN A 67 -2.38 -16.07 -3.24
C GLN A 67 -3.18 -15.63 -4.48
N ASN A 68 -3.53 -16.60 -5.33
CA ASN A 68 -4.50 -16.39 -6.40
C ASN A 68 -5.89 -16.82 -5.92
N TRP A 69 -6.68 -15.87 -5.46
CA TRP A 69 -8.02 -16.13 -4.92
C TRP A 69 -9.06 -16.51 -5.97
N ILE A 70 -8.81 -16.24 -7.27
CA ILE A 70 -9.74 -16.55 -8.38
C ILE A 70 -9.56 -17.99 -8.85
N GLU A 71 -8.33 -18.39 -9.14
CA GLU A 71 -8.02 -19.73 -9.66
C GLU A 71 -7.88 -20.76 -8.53
N GLY A 72 -7.75 -20.28 -7.30
CA GLY A 72 -7.55 -21.05 -6.08
C GLY A 72 -6.21 -20.73 -5.42
N PRO A 73 -6.18 -20.60 -4.10
CA PRO A 73 -4.95 -20.35 -3.36
C PRO A 73 -4.08 -21.62 -3.27
N ASP A 74 -2.79 -21.43 -2.97
CA ASP A 74 -1.90 -22.55 -2.64
C ASP A 74 -2.34 -23.22 -1.33
N MET A 75 -3.03 -24.35 -1.47
CA MET A 75 -3.59 -25.10 -0.33
C MET A 75 -2.52 -25.72 0.59
N LYS A 76 -1.26 -25.84 0.15
CA LYS A 76 -0.15 -26.22 1.04
C LYS A 76 0.20 -25.08 1.98
N VAL A 77 0.30 -23.86 1.45
CA VAL A 77 0.55 -22.64 2.24
C VAL A 77 -0.60 -22.37 3.20
N ILE A 78 -1.84 -22.33 2.69
CA ILE A 78 -3.04 -22.07 3.50
C ILE A 78 -3.24 -23.14 4.56
N GLY A 79 -3.15 -24.43 4.20
CA GLY A 79 -3.32 -25.54 5.14
C GLY A 79 -2.26 -25.54 6.24
N GLN A 80 -1.01 -25.19 5.92
CA GLN A 80 0.04 -25.05 6.93
C GLN A 80 -0.26 -23.86 7.87
N ALA A 81 -0.68 -22.71 7.32
CA ALA A 81 -1.03 -21.54 8.11
C ALA A 81 -2.22 -21.82 9.05
N MET A 82 -3.28 -22.50 8.57
CA MET A 82 -4.41 -22.90 9.38
C MET A 82 -4.01 -23.87 10.50
N LYS A 83 -3.08 -24.79 10.23
CA LYS A 83 -2.60 -25.76 11.21
C LYS A 83 -1.73 -25.14 12.30
N THR A 84 -0.89 -24.17 11.95
CA THR A 84 0.08 -23.56 12.87
C THR A 84 -0.40 -22.27 13.52
N GLY A 85 -1.47 -21.67 12.99
CA GLY A 85 -1.91 -20.32 13.37
C GLY A 85 -0.98 -19.20 12.86
N VAL A 86 0.11 -19.54 12.13
CA VAL A 86 1.11 -18.60 11.63
C VAL A 86 1.09 -18.55 10.11
N GLY A 87 0.87 -17.38 9.53
CA GLY A 87 0.83 -17.24 8.06
C GLY A 87 0.23 -15.91 7.58
N SER A 88 -0.57 -15.26 8.43
CA SER A 88 -1.09 -13.92 8.13
C SER A 88 0.03 -12.90 8.11
N THR A 89 -0.04 -11.97 7.16
CA THR A 89 1.06 -11.03 6.92
C THR A 89 0.58 -9.73 6.30
N ILE A 90 1.38 -8.67 6.46
CA ILE A 90 1.26 -7.41 5.73
C ILE A 90 2.28 -7.27 4.59
N ASP A 91 3.11 -8.31 4.41
CA ASP A 91 4.14 -8.36 3.37
C ASP A 91 3.54 -8.43 1.96
N ASN A 92 4.17 -7.80 0.97
CA ASN A 92 3.68 -7.72 -0.42
C ASN A 92 2.24 -7.20 -0.54
N GLY A 93 1.80 -6.35 0.40
CA GLY A 93 0.45 -5.79 0.42
C GLY A 93 -0.66 -6.79 0.80
N ALA A 94 -0.31 -8.02 1.26
CA ALA A 94 -1.27 -8.98 1.78
C ALA A 94 -2.07 -8.37 2.94
N THR A 95 -3.21 -8.94 3.23
CA THR A 95 -4.23 -8.46 4.17
C THR A 95 -4.85 -7.13 3.71
N ILE A 96 -4.07 -6.09 3.45
CA ILE A 96 -4.59 -4.79 2.99
C ILE A 96 -5.28 -4.92 1.62
N SER A 97 -4.69 -5.67 0.69
CA SER A 97 -5.28 -5.88 -0.65
C SER A 97 -6.58 -6.69 -0.58
N GLU A 98 -6.63 -7.69 0.29
CA GLU A 98 -7.83 -8.50 0.53
C GLU A 98 -8.95 -7.66 1.14
N MET A 99 -8.64 -6.85 2.15
CA MET A 99 -9.60 -5.91 2.75
C MET A 99 -10.16 -4.93 1.70
N LYS A 100 -9.32 -4.33 0.86
CA LYS A 100 -9.78 -3.43 -0.23
C LYS A 100 -10.69 -4.14 -1.24
N LYS A 101 -10.42 -5.40 -1.58
CA LYS A 101 -11.29 -6.21 -2.46
C LYS A 101 -12.66 -6.49 -1.83
N LEU A 102 -12.74 -6.69 -0.51
CA LEU A 102 -14.01 -6.82 0.20
C LEU A 102 -14.83 -5.51 0.14
N VAL A 103 -14.18 -4.35 0.26
CA VAL A 103 -14.86 -3.04 0.09
C VAL A 103 -15.48 -2.93 -1.31
N GLU A 104 -14.72 -3.25 -2.36
CA GLU A 104 -15.23 -3.20 -3.74
C GLU A 104 -16.39 -4.19 -3.95
N ALA A 105 -16.35 -5.36 -3.33
CA ALA A 105 -17.44 -6.33 -3.40
C ALA A 105 -18.73 -5.81 -2.72
N VAL A 106 -18.63 -5.14 -1.57
CA VAL A 106 -19.79 -4.53 -0.90
C VAL A 106 -20.33 -3.35 -1.72
N LYS A 107 -19.47 -2.53 -2.34
CA LYS A 107 -19.90 -1.47 -3.26
C LYS A 107 -20.70 -2.04 -4.44
N GLU A 108 -20.23 -3.16 -5.00
CA GLU A 108 -20.91 -3.82 -6.11
C GLU A 108 -22.27 -4.39 -5.69
N ILE A 109 -22.36 -5.01 -4.50
CA ILE A 109 -23.64 -5.45 -3.93
C ILE A 109 -24.59 -4.27 -3.74
N ASN A 110 -24.13 -3.13 -3.20
CA ASN A 110 -24.96 -1.96 -2.99
C ASN A 110 -25.54 -1.40 -4.31
N ARG A 111 -24.76 -1.44 -5.40
CA ARG A 111 -25.25 -1.09 -6.75
C ARG A 111 -26.33 -2.07 -7.22
N ALA A 112 -26.06 -3.37 -7.11
CA ALA A 112 -26.97 -4.42 -7.58
C ALA A 112 -28.30 -4.47 -6.82
N LYS A 113 -28.32 -4.12 -5.54
CA LYS A 113 -29.55 -4.10 -4.71
C LYS A 113 -30.58 -3.10 -5.21
N GLY A 114 -30.17 -1.99 -5.80
CA GLY A 114 -31.07 -0.97 -6.34
C GLY A 114 -31.99 -1.50 -7.44
N ASP A 115 -31.54 -2.52 -8.18
CA ASP A 115 -32.21 -3.10 -9.34
C ASP A 115 -32.85 -4.48 -9.06
N SER A 116 -32.76 -4.96 -7.80
CA SER A 116 -33.13 -6.34 -7.43
C SER A 116 -34.50 -6.43 -6.75
N ASN A 117 -35.19 -7.59 -6.93
CA ASN A 117 -36.36 -7.88 -6.11
C ASN A 117 -35.97 -8.16 -4.66
N TYR A 118 -36.96 -8.14 -3.72
CA TYR A 118 -36.73 -8.25 -2.28
C TYR A 118 -35.94 -9.49 -1.86
N ILE A 119 -36.17 -10.65 -2.48
CA ILE A 119 -35.50 -11.91 -2.11
C ILE A 119 -34.03 -11.86 -2.48
N VAL A 120 -33.72 -11.46 -3.71
CA VAL A 120 -32.33 -11.31 -4.18
C VAL A 120 -31.59 -10.23 -3.37
N ALA A 121 -32.26 -9.11 -3.07
CA ALA A 121 -31.67 -8.07 -2.25
C ALA A 121 -31.31 -8.54 -0.84
N ALA A 122 -32.15 -9.39 -0.22
CA ALA A 122 -31.86 -9.97 1.10
C ALA A 122 -30.67 -10.93 1.09
N GLU A 123 -30.52 -11.77 0.06
CA GLU A 123 -29.36 -12.64 -0.11
C GLU A 123 -28.06 -11.87 -0.36
N LEU A 124 -28.11 -10.82 -1.17
CA LEU A 124 -26.99 -9.93 -1.40
C LEU A 124 -26.57 -9.21 -0.11
N GLU A 125 -27.54 -8.76 0.72
CA GLU A 125 -27.21 -8.16 2.02
C GLU A 125 -26.51 -9.14 2.94
N LYS A 126 -26.96 -10.39 3.02
CA LYS A 126 -26.28 -11.42 3.81
C LYS A 126 -24.83 -11.63 3.38
N LYS A 127 -24.55 -11.57 2.07
CA LYS A 127 -23.16 -11.60 1.56
C LYS A 127 -22.38 -10.36 1.97
N ALA A 128 -22.97 -9.17 1.84
CA ALA A 128 -22.33 -7.92 2.25
C ALA A 128 -21.97 -7.94 3.74
N ASP A 129 -22.85 -8.47 4.59
CA ASP A 129 -22.57 -8.62 6.03
C ASP A 129 -21.42 -9.57 6.31
N ALA A 130 -21.31 -10.68 5.58
CA ALA A 130 -20.16 -11.59 5.69
C ALA A 130 -18.85 -10.88 5.29
N TYR A 131 -18.88 -10.05 4.23
CA TYR A 131 -17.71 -9.28 3.79
C TYR A 131 -17.33 -8.18 4.79
N ARG A 132 -18.31 -7.46 5.36
CA ARG A 132 -18.11 -6.47 6.43
C ARG A 132 -17.50 -7.13 7.67
N HIS A 133 -18.04 -8.28 8.09
CA HIS A 133 -17.50 -9.02 9.23
C HIS A 133 -16.05 -9.45 9.00
N SER A 134 -15.74 -9.99 7.81
CA SER A 134 -14.37 -10.36 7.44
C SER A 134 -13.44 -9.14 7.42
N PHE A 135 -13.90 -7.99 6.92
CA PHE A 135 -13.15 -6.75 6.93
C PHE A 135 -12.85 -6.27 8.36
N CYS A 136 -13.83 -6.29 9.26
CA CYS A 136 -13.65 -5.91 10.67
C CYS A 136 -12.63 -6.82 11.37
N ARG A 137 -12.66 -8.12 11.11
CA ARG A 137 -11.60 -9.04 11.58
C ARG A 137 -10.22 -8.67 11.04
N GLY A 138 -10.15 -8.19 9.80
CA GLY A 138 -8.91 -7.64 9.23
C GLY A 138 -8.42 -6.39 9.96
N ILE A 139 -9.33 -5.50 10.37
CA ILE A 139 -8.98 -4.34 11.22
C ILE A 139 -8.43 -4.83 12.56
N ASP A 140 -9.12 -5.73 13.25
CA ASP A 140 -8.67 -6.26 14.54
C ASP A 140 -7.29 -6.89 14.43
N TYR A 141 -7.04 -7.67 13.36
CA TYR A 141 -5.72 -8.22 13.06
C TYR A 141 -4.64 -7.14 12.98
N LEU A 142 -4.88 -6.04 12.25
CA LEU A 142 -3.93 -4.94 12.12
C LEU A 142 -3.67 -4.24 13.45
N LEU A 143 -4.71 -4.05 14.26
CA LEU A 143 -4.59 -3.41 15.57
C LEU A 143 -3.87 -4.27 16.60
N GLU A 144 -4.11 -5.60 16.57
CA GLU A 144 -3.45 -6.56 17.47
C GLU A 144 -1.97 -6.80 17.12
N MET A 145 -1.61 -6.74 15.84
CA MET A 145 -0.22 -6.93 15.43
C MET A 145 0.69 -5.74 15.72
N GLN A 146 0.11 -4.54 15.96
CA GLN A 146 0.89 -3.32 16.23
C GLN A 146 1.65 -3.44 17.55
N TYR A 147 2.94 -3.12 17.51
CA TYR A 147 3.78 -3.05 18.71
C TYR A 147 3.38 -1.85 19.60
N PRO A 148 3.72 -1.90 20.90
CA PRO A 148 3.46 -0.77 21.81
C PRO A 148 4.12 0.55 21.38
N ASN A 149 5.22 0.48 20.63
CA ASN A 149 5.90 1.63 20.03
C ASN A 149 5.30 2.09 18.68
N GLY A 150 4.21 1.48 18.24
CA GLY A 150 3.52 1.83 16.99
C GLY A 150 4.03 1.11 15.74
N GLY A 151 5.12 0.35 15.82
CA GLY A 151 5.67 -0.43 14.72
C GLY A 151 4.83 -1.66 14.38
N PHE A 152 5.11 -2.26 13.22
CA PHE A 152 4.43 -3.47 12.76
C PHE A 152 5.44 -4.53 12.33
N PRO A 153 5.33 -5.78 12.84
CA PRO A 153 6.11 -6.90 12.30
C PRO A 153 5.63 -7.28 10.90
N GLN A 154 6.39 -8.12 10.21
CA GLN A 154 5.99 -8.61 8.90
C GLN A 154 4.85 -9.65 8.98
N PHE A 155 4.84 -10.48 10.03
CA PHE A 155 3.86 -11.55 10.29
C PHE A 155 3.25 -11.44 11.67
N TYR A 156 1.97 -11.77 11.79
CA TYR A 156 1.28 -11.93 13.05
C TYR A 156 0.27 -13.10 12.97
N PRO A 157 0.17 -14.01 13.97
CA PRO A 157 1.04 -14.10 15.15
C PRO A 157 2.51 -14.26 14.80
N LYS A 158 3.38 -13.77 15.69
CA LYS A 158 4.83 -13.89 15.50
C LYS A 158 5.27 -15.36 15.51
N LYS A 159 6.34 -15.63 14.79
CA LYS A 159 7.05 -16.91 14.93
C LYS A 159 7.60 -17.09 16.35
N GLN A 160 7.77 -18.33 16.77
CA GLN A 160 8.30 -18.64 18.11
C GLN A 160 9.76 -18.19 18.31
N HIS A 161 10.55 -18.09 17.22
CA HIS A 161 11.92 -17.61 17.26
C HIS A 161 12.02 -16.24 16.60
N LYS A 162 12.92 -15.39 17.12
CA LYS A 162 13.20 -14.08 16.53
C LYS A 162 13.89 -14.27 15.17
N ASP A 163 13.34 -13.65 14.14
CA ASP A 163 13.95 -13.49 12.82
C ASP A 163 13.57 -12.11 12.25
N TYR A 164 14.03 -11.78 11.06
CA TYR A 164 13.76 -10.49 10.45
C TYR A 164 12.24 -10.18 10.29
N SER A 165 11.39 -11.20 10.34
CA SER A 165 9.94 -11.01 10.21
C SER A 165 9.27 -10.51 11.50
N THR A 166 10.01 -10.48 12.61
CA THR A 166 9.56 -9.88 13.87
C THR A 166 10.03 -8.44 14.04
N GLU A 167 10.90 -7.94 13.17
CA GLU A 167 11.36 -6.56 13.19
C GLU A 167 10.26 -5.61 12.68
N ILE A 168 10.34 -4.32 13.05
CA ILE A 168 9.50 -3.28 12.45
C ILE A 168 9.82 -3.23 10.95
N THR A 169 8.82 -3.43 10.10
CA THR A 169 9.05 -3.62 8.67
C THR A 169 8.54 -2.48 7.81
N PHE A 170 9.45 -1.77 7.15
CA PHE A 170 9.15 -0.83 6.08
C PHE A 170 9.29 -1.46 4.69
N ASN A 171 10.03 -2.59 4.59
CA ASN A 171 10.23 -3.33 3.34
C ASN A 171 8.91 -3.59 2.60
N ASP A 172 8.96 -3.49 1.27
CA ASP A 172 7.80 -3.67 0.37
C ASP A 172 6.60 -2.78 0.73
N ASN A 173 6.87 -1.61 1.34
CA ASN A 173 5.88 -0.64 1.80
C ASN A 173 4.87 -1.22 2.83
N ALA A 174 5.25 -2.27 3.59
CA ALA A 174 4.35 -2.97 4.48
C ALA A 174 3.67 -2.01 5.47
N MET A 175 4.44 -1.31 6.29
CA MET A 175 3.88 -0.34 7.25
C MET A 175 3.22 0.86 6.58
N TYR A 176 3.73 1.34 5.43
CA TYR A 176 3.09 2.39 4.64
C TYR A 176 1.65 2.02 4.23
N ASN A 177 1.46 0.79 3.72
CA ASN A 177 0.15 0.31 3.28
C ASN A 177 -0.83 0.21 4.46
N VAL A 178 -0.38 -0.28 5.62
CA VAL A 178 -1.20 -0.33 6.85
C VAL A 178 -1.61 1.07 7.28
N LEU A 179 -0.65 1.99 7.41
CA LEU A 179 -0.94 3.35 7.89
C LEU A 179 -1.81 4.14 6.92
N THR A 180 -1.66 3.93 5.61
CA THR A 180 -2.55 4.54 4.61
C THR A 180 -3.99 4.07 4.82
N LEU A 181 -4.22 2.77 5.03
CA LEU A 181 -5.56 2.25 5.32
C LEU A 181 -6.09 2.79 6.65
N LEU A 182 -5.30 2.76 7.73
CA LEU A 182 -5.72 3.27 9.04
C LEU A 182 -6.10 4.75 8.99
N LYS A 183 -5.36 5.57 8.23
CA LYS A 183 -5.69 6.98 7.97
C LYS A 183 -7.04 7.13 7.27
N GLU A 184 -7.28 6.35 6.22
CA GLU A 184 -8.57 6.34 5.51
C GLU A 184 -9.73 5.97 6.42
N LEU A 185 -9.56 4.94 7.28
CA LEU A 185 -10.58 4.50 8.23
C LEU A 185 -10.83 5.53 9.35
N SER A 186 -9.78 6.22 9.80
CA SER A 186 -9.91 7.26 10.85
C SER A 186 -10.67 8.50 10.36
N ALA A 187 -10.60 8.78 9.06
CA ALA A 187 -11.25 9.95 8.46
C ALA A 187 -12.78 9.81 8.31
N GLY A 188 -13.35 8.61 8.49
CA GLY A 188 -14.80 8.39 8.38
C GLY A 188 -15.36 8.52 6.96
N GLY A 189 -14.55 8.29 5.94
CA GLY A 189 -14.91 8.46 4.53
C GLY A 189 -15.75 7.32 3.96
N GLU A 190 -15.70 7.17 2.62
CA GLU A 190 -16.53 6.22 1.87
C GLU A 190 -16.36 4.77 2.36
N ILE A 191 -15.13 4.32 2.65
CA ILE A 191 -14.88 2.96 3.15
C ILE A 191 -15.66 2.71 4.44
N CYS A 192 -15.63 3.64 5.39
CA CYS A 192 -16.34 3.51 6.68
C CYS A 192 -17.84 3.40 6.47
N ALA A 193 -18.42 4.20 5.56
CA ALA A 193 -19.84 4.16 5.25
C ALA A 193 -20.24 2.84 4.58
N VAL A 194 -19.46 2.37 3.59
CA VAL A 194 -19.70 1.10 2.87
C VAL A 194 -19.59 -0.10 3.80
N MET A 195 -18.57 -0.11 4.67
CA MET A 195 -18.30 -1.20 5.61
C MET A 195 -19.06 -1.05 6.93
N GLN A 196 -19.84 0.04 7.11
CA GLN A 196 -20.67 0.34 8.28
C GLN A 196 -19.85 0.34 9.58
N LEU A 197 -18.66 0.94 9.55
CA LEU A 197 -17.80 1.01 10.73
C LEU A 197 -18.38 1.94 11.79
N ASP A 198 -18.33 1.48 13.03
CA ASP A 198 -18.71 2.31 14.16
C ASP A 198 -17.62 3.33 14.54
N ARG A 199 -18.01 4.28 15.38
CA ARG A 199 -17.12 5.36 15.82
C ARG A 199 -15.95 4.84 16.68
N GLU A 200 -16.17 3.81 17.46
CA GLU A 200 -15.14 3.22 18.32
C GLU A 200 -14.03 2.60 17.48
N THR A 201 -14.39 1.81 16.46
CA THR A 201 -13.45 1.23 15.50
C THR A 201 -12.65 2.32 14.77
N MET A 202 -13.31 3.39 14.30
CA MET A 202 -12.61 4.51 13.66
C MET A 202 -11.63 5.20 14.60
N GLN A 203 -11.97 5.38 15.88
CA GLN A 203 -11.09 5.95 16.90
C GLN A 203 -9.88 5.04 17.21
N ARG A 204 -10.07 3.72 17.26
CA ARG A 204 -8.98 2.76 17.41
C ARG A 204 -8.02 2.84 16.22
N CYS A 205 -8.53 2.95 14.99
CA CYS A 205 -7.73 3.15 13.78
C CYS A 205 -6.95 4.47 13.83
N SER A 206 -7.56 5.56 14.28
CA SER A 206 -6.87 6.86 14.43
C SER A 206 -5.72 6.76 15.41
N LYS A 207 -5.93 6.18 16.59
CA LYS A 207 -4.89 5.99 17.58
C LYS A 207 -3.73 5.14 17.04
N ALA A 208 -4.04 4.05 16.33
CA ALA A 208 -3.02 3.18 15.75
C ALA A 208 -2.24 3.90 14.63
N TYR A 209 -2.90 4.73 13.82
CA TYR A 209 -2.24 5.59 12.84
C TYR A 209 -1.26 6.57 13.50
N ASP A 210 -1.70 7.28 14.54
CA ASP A 210 -0.86 8.26 15.24
C ASP A 210 0.37 7.60 15.88
N MET A 211 0.19 6.43 16.50
CA MET A 211 1.31 5.62 17.03
C MET A 211 2.26 5.18 15.92
N GLY A 212 1.73 4.76 14.77
CA GLY A 212 2.54 4.37 13.63
C GLY A 212 3.35 5.52 13.03
N VAL A 213 2.76 6.71 12.93
CA VAL A 213 3.49 7.93 12.52
C VAL A 213 4.63 8.23 13.50
N GLN A 214 4.38 8.16 14.81
CA GLN A 214 5.42 8.37 15.81
C GLN A 214 6.55 7.33 15.66
N CYS A 215 6.20 6.06 15.45
CA CYS A 215 7.21 5.01 15.20
C CYS A 215 8.09 5.32 13.96
N ILE A 216 7.50 5.86 12.88
CA ILE A 216 8.29 6.30 11.72
C ILE A 216 9.29 7.39 12.13
N LEU A 217 8.87 8.37 12.94
CA LEU A 217 9.74 9.46 13.40
C LEU A 217 10.87 8.94 14.30
N ASP A 218 10.58 7.97 15.14
CA ASP A 218 11.51 7.36 16.09
C ASP A 218 12.50 6.40 15.42
N CYS A 219 12.07 5.70 14.37
CA CYS A 219 12.93 4.84 13.54
C CYS A 219 13.78 5.62 12.53
N GLN A 220 13.52 6.91 12.30
CA GLN A 220 14.31 7.66 11.34
C GLN A 220 15.77 7.71 11.78
N ILE A 221 16.69 7.19 10.97
CA ILE A 221 18.11 7.13 11.29
C ILE A 221 18.63 8.55 11.53
N ARG A 222 19.30 8.74 12.64
CA ARG A 222 19.95 10.00 13.01
C ARG A 222 21.44 9.82 13.17
N VAL A 223 22.19 10.84 12.82
CA VAL A 223 23.65 10.83 12.86
C VAL A 223 24.18 12.03 13.65
N ASP A 224 25.30 11.84 14.33
CA ASP A 224 26.05 12.90 14.98
C ASP A 224 26.80 13.78 13.95
N GLU A 225 27.60 14.72 14.42
CA GLU A 225 28.41 15.62 13.60
C GLU A 225 29.50 14.90 12.79
N HIS A 226 29.84 13.65 13.17
CA HIS A 226 30.80 12.80 12.47
C HIS A 226 30.14 11.79 11.52
N GLY A 227 28.81 11.85 11.36
CA GLY A 227 28.05 10.92 10.53
C GLY A 227 27.75 9.56 11.18
N LYS A 228 28.08 9.37 12.46
CA LYS A 228 27.84 8.11 13.17
C LYS A 228 26.40 8.01 13.65
N VAL A 229 25.79 6.84 13.43
CA VAL A 229 24.41 6.56 13.86
C VAL A 229 24.25 6.71 15.38
N VAL A 230 23.25 7.50 15.78
CA VAL A 230 22.89 7.77 17.17
C VAL A 230 21.70 6.90 17.56
N ALA A 231 21.82 6.23 18.72
CA ALA A 231 20.73 5.39 19.23
C ALA A 231 19.57 6.23 19.79
N TYR A 232 18.35 5.74 19.57
CA TYR A 232 17.12 6.35 20.07
C TYR A 232 17.16 6.49 21.61
N GLY A 233 16.67 7.64 22.10
CA GLY A 233 16.56 7.91 23.54
C GLY A 233 17.87 8.21 24.28
N THR A 234 19.01 8.34 23.57
CA THR A 234 20.26 8.80 24.14
C THR A 234 20.36 10.33 24.22
N ASP A 235 21.25 10.87 25.06
CA ASP A 235 21.45 12.32 25.17
C ASP A 235 21.83 12.99 23.84
N ALA A 236 22.55 12.26 22.98
CA ALA A 236 22.95 12.74 21.65
C ALA A 236 21.77 12.83 20.67
N TRP A 237 20.64 12.17 20.94
CA TRP A 237 19.51 12.10 20.02
C TRP A 237 18.93 13.46 19.66
N SER A 238 18.76 14.34 20.62
CA SER A 238 18.17 15.66 20.40
C SER A 238 19.03 16.59 19.53
N ALA A 239 20.35 16.42 19.55
CA ALA A 239 21.32 17.22 18.79
C ALA A 239 21.67 16.59 17.42
N SER A 240 21.22 15.38 17.15
CA SER A 240 21.57 14.63 15.95
C SER A 240 20.78 15.06 14.71
N ARG A 241 21.39 14.87 13.54
CA ARG A 241 20.77 15.17 12.23
C ARG A 241 19.90 13.99 11.77
N ARG A 242 18.67 14.27 11.31
CA ARG A 242 17.79 13.29 10.69
C ARG A 242 18.25 12.94 9.28
N THR A 243 18.09 11.67 8.90
CA THR A 243 18.43 11.14 7.58
C THR A 243 17.21 10.39 6.99
N VAL A 244 17.40 9.18 6.51
CA VAL A 244 16.35 8.30 5.96
C VAL A 244 16.19 7.06 6.83
N TRP A 245 15.48 6.03 6.37
CA TRP A 245 15.15 4.83 7.13
C TRP A 245 15.88 3.61 6.57
N CYS A 246 15.95 2.55 7.39
CA CYS A 246 16.29 1.19 6.95
C CYS A 246 15.03 0.44 6.51
N GLN A 247 15.19 -0.69 5.82
CA GLN A 247 14.06 -1.56 5.46
C GLN A 247 13.40 -2.22 6.67
N GLN A 248 14.20 -2.60 7.67
CA GLN A 248 13.74 -3.09 8.95
C GLN A 248 14.44 -2.34 10.09
N HIS A 249 13.73 -2.23 11.20
CA HIS A 249 14.26 -1.71 12.46
C HIS A 249 13.96 -2.68 13.60
N ASP A 250 14.92 -2.84 14.50
CA ASP A 250 14.75 -3.66 15.69
C ASP A 250 13.55 -3.18 16.52
N GLU A 251 12.67 -4.10 16.88
CA GLU A 251 11.39 -3.80 17.51
C GLU A 251 11.52 -3.21 18.94
N VAL A 252 12.71 -3.25 19.53
CA VAL A 252 12.99 -2.73 20.87
C VAL A 252 13.83 -1.47 20.83
N THR A 253 14.97 -1.53 20.10
CA THR A 253 15.96 -0.44 20.08
C THR A 253 15.68 0.60 19.00
N LEU A 254 14.81 0.30 18.05
CA LEU A 254 14.47 1.11 16.87
C LEU A 254 15.66 1.35 15.92
N LEU A 255 16.81 0.73 16.17
CA LEU A 255 17.97 0.82 15.31
C LEU A 255 17.78 0.03 14.02
N PRO A 256 18.49 0.40 12.92
CA PRO A 256 18.51 -0.38 11.70
C PRO A 256 18.81 -1.85 11.95
N ALA A 257 17.98 -2.75 11.44
CA ALA A 257 18.10 -4.18 11.62
C ALA A 257 18.39 -4.92 10.32
N LYS A 258 19.07 -6.06 10.44
CA LYS A 258 19.35 -6.97 9.33
C LYS A 258 18.12 -7.80 8.98
N ALA A 259 17.80 -7.90 7.70
CA ALA A 259 16.79 -8.83 7.21
C ALA A 259 17.44 -10.09 6.62
N ARG A 260 17.44 -10.22 5.31
CA ARG A 260 18.08 -11.33 4.59
C ARG A 260 19.58 -11.05 4.39
N ALA A 261 20.33 -12.05 3.94
CA ALA A 261 21.77 -11.92 3.76
C ALA A 261 22.18 -10.66 2.99
N TYR A 262 21.44 -10.30 1.93
CA TYR A 262 21.71 -9.14 1.07
C TYR A 262 21.06 -7.82 1.54
N GLU A 263 20.32 -7.85 2.63
CA GLU A 263 19.67 -6.68 3.25
C GLU A 263 20.32 -6.41 4.62
N GLN A 264 21.48 -5.77 4.56
CA GLN A 264 22.20 -5.36 5.77
C GLN A 264 21.57 -4.11 6.39
N PRO A 265 21.82 -3.81 7.68
CA PRO A 265 21.47 -2.51 8.26
C PRO A 265 22.04 -1.39 7.38
N SER A 266 21.16 -0.48 6.90
CA SER A 266 21.55 0.49 5.87
C SER A 266 20.58 1.65 5.80
N TYR A 267 20.98 2.72 5.13
CA TYR A 267 20.03 3.72 4.61
C TYR A 267 19.38 3.19 3.33
N THR A 268 18.06 3.35 3.17
CA THR A 268 17.38 3.09 1.90
C THR A 268 17.31 4.35 1.05
N GLY A 269 17.87 4.30 -0.16
CA GLY A 269 17.97 5.47 -1.03
C GLY A 269 16.72 5.74 -1.87
N PHE A 270 15.80 4.78 -1.98
CA PHE A 270 14.50 4.95 -2.67
C PHE A 270 13.47 3.97 -2.10
N GLY A 271 12.38 3.68 -2.81
CA GLY A 271 11.36 2.72 -2.35
C GLY A 271 10.75 3.14 -1.02
N GLU A 272 11.15 2.48 0.04
CA GLU A 272 10.63 2.62 1.39
C GLU A 272 10.74 4.07 1.91
N THR A 273 11.92 4.68 1.79
CA THR A 273 12.14 6.10 2.16
C THR A 273 11.19 7.02 1.42
N CYS A 274 11.02 6.82 0.11
CA CYS A 274 10.10 7.64 -0.70
C CYS A 274 8.65 7.48 -0.25
N ALA A 275 8.22 6.27 0.07
CA ALA A 275 6.88 5.99 0.56
C ALA A 275 6.62 6.67 1.92
N LEU A 276 7.56 6.56 2.85
CA LEU A 276 7.46 7.18 4.17
C LEU A 276 7.45 8.71 4.09
N LEU A 277 8.31 9.32 3.27
CA LEU A 277 8.30 10.77 3.04
C LEU A 277 6.97 11.25 2.44
N ASN A 278 6.41 10.49 1.49
CA ASN A 278 5.10 10.81 0.93
C ASN A 278 3.99 10.73 1.96
N LEU A 279 3.98 9.69 2.81
CA LEU A 279 3.00 9.54 3.89
C LEU A 279 3.06 10.70 4.88
N LEU A 280 4.27 11.12 5.27
CA LEU A 280 4.47 12.26 6.17
C LEU A 280 4.03 13.60 5.53
N MET A 281 4.31 13.81 4.24
CA MET A 281 3.85 15.00 3.50
C MET A 281 2.33 15.02 3.26
N ASP A 282 1.62 13.90 3.41
CA ASP A 282 0.15 13.83 3.35
C ASP A 282 -0.53 14.23 4.67
N ILE A 283 0.22 14.54 5.72
CA ILE A 283 -0.34 15.00 7.00
C ILE A 283 -0.74 16.47 6.85
N GLU A 284 -2.05 16.76 6.92
CA GLU A 284 -2.59 18.11 6.71
C GLU A 284 -2.05 19.15 7.70
N LYS A 285 -1.89 18.76 8.98
CA LYS A 285 -1.38 19.63 10.05
C LYS A 285 -0.13 19.00 10.67
N PRO A 286 1.01 19.01 9.95
CA PRO A 286 2.22 18.37 10.43
C PRO A 286 2.79 19.09 11.66
N SER A 287 3.20 18.30 12.66
CA SER A 287 3.97 18.84 13.80
C SER A 287 5.34 19.38 13.37
N ALA A 288 5.99 20.11 14.23
CA ALA A 288 7.38 20.55 13.96
C ALA A 288 8.29 19.33 13.70
N GLU A 289 8.11 18.26 14.47
CA GLU A 289 8.89 17.04 14.32
C GLU A 289 8.68 16.35 12.97
N VAL A 290 7.43 16.28 12.48
CA VAL A 290 7.10 15.75 11.14
C VAL A 290 7.79 16.58 10.06
N ARG A 291 7.73 17.91 10.14
CA ARG A 291 8.41 18.80 9.18
C ARG A 291 9.91 18.60 9.15
N GLU A 292 10.54 18.49 10.33
CA GLU A 292 11.98 18.21 10.47
C GLU A 292 12.35 16.83 9.89
N ALA A 293 11.50 15.81 10.10
CA ALA A 293 11.71 14.48 9.54
C ALA A 293 11.69 14.48 8.03
N ILE A 294 10.71 15.18 7.43
CA ILE A 294 10.60 15.34 5.98
C ILE A 294 11.83 16.07 5.45
N ARG A 295 12.20 17.21 6.06
CA ARG A 295 13.36 18.00 5.64
C ARG A 295 14.63 17.16 5.66
N GLY A 296 14.95 16.51 6.80
CA GLY A 296 16.16 15.72 6.93
C GLY A 296 16.24 14.56 5.94
N GLY A 297 15.13 13.88 5.69
CA GLY A 297 15.07 12.83 4.67
C GLY A 297 15.31 13.34 3.25
N VAL A 298 14.72 14.46 2.88
CA VAL A 298 14.90 15.06 1.54
C VAL A 298 16.32 15.61 1.36
N GLU A 299 16.88 16.27 2.38
CA GLU A 299 18.27 16.75 2.36
C GLU A 299 19.23 15.58 2.15
N TRP A 300 19.04 14.47 2.88
CA TRP A 300 19.84 13.27 2.70
C TRP A 300 19.73 12.71 1.28
N LEU A 301 18.54 12.65 0.70
CA LEU A 301 18.35 12.19 -0.68
C LEU A 301 19.08 13.09 -1.68
N ARG A 302 19.07 14.41 -1.49
CA ARG A 302 19.81 15.35 -2.36
C ARG A 302 21.32 15.15 -2.27
N GLU A 303 21.84 14.93 -1.08
CA GLU A 303 23.27 14.73 -0.81
C GLU A 303 23.81 13.42 -1.40
N HIS A 304 22.97 12.38 -1.47
CA HIS A 304 23.39 11.01 -1.84
C HIS A 304 22.90 10.54 -3.22
N ALA A 305 22.50 11.48 -4.08
CA ALA A 305 22.17 11.17 -5.47
C ALA A 305 23.43 10.71 -6.23
N MET A 306 23.29 9.65 -7.01
CA MET A 306 24.33 9.18 -7.92
C MET A 306 24.30 10.03 -9.19
N VAL A 307 25.33 10.86 -9.38
CA VAL A 307 25.47 11.79 -10.50
C VAL A 307 26.30 11.15 -11.61
N ASP A 308 25.94 11.40 -12.87
CA ASP A 308 26.61 10.86 -14.06
C ASP A 308 26.68 9.33 -14.11
N VAL A 309 25.68 8.66 -13.55
CA VAL A 309 25.54 7.19 -13.54
C VAL A 309 24.23 6.82 -14.24
N ALA A 310 24.31 5.85 -15.16
CA ALA A 310 23.14 5.26 -15.81
C ALA A 310 23.11 3.74 -15.63
N LYS A 311 21.89 3.19 -15.54
CA LYS A 311 21.65 1.75 -15.62
C LYS A 311 21.58 1.36 -17.09
N GLU A 312 22.48 0.50 -17.53
CA GLU A 312 22.49 -0.06 -18.88
C GLU A 312 22.00 -1.51 -18.86
N GLU A 313 21.04 -1.83 -19.73
CA GLU A 313 20.61 -3.19 -20.00
C GLU A 313 21.34 -3.69 -21.25
N PHE A 314 21.93 -4.86 -21.18
CA PHE A 314 22.70 -5.45 -22.28
C PHE A 314 22.50 -6.97 -22.35
N VAL A 315 22.96 -7.60 -23.41
CA VAL A 315 23.00 -9.06 -23.54
C VAL A 315 24.42 -9.51 -23.21
N ASN A 316 24.56 -10.37 -22.20
CA ASN A 316 25.85 -10.90 -21.77
C ASN A 316 26.36 -12.04 -22.69
N ASP A 317 27.56 -12.50 -22.44
CA ASP A 317 28.24 -13.54 -23.26
C ASP A 317 27.49 -14.89 -23.31
N LYS A 318 26.51 -15.10 -22.40
CA LYS A 318 25.62 -16.26 -22.37
C LYS A 318 24.31 -16.05 -23.12
N GLY A 319 24.15 -14.92 -23.82
CA GLY A 319 22.92 -14.55 -24.53
C GLY A 319 21.76 -14.15 -23.63
N MET A 320 22.00 -13.85 -22.35
CA MET A 320 20.96 -13.47 -21.37
C MET A 320 20.93 -11.94 -21.19
N LYS A 321 19.75 -11.38 -20.96
CA LYS A 321 19.62 -9.97 -20.53
C LYS A 321 20.32 -9.76 -19.19
N ASP A 322 21.15 -8.74 -19.10
CA ASP A 322 21.90 -8.41 -17.90
C ASP A 322 21.93 -6.89 -17.68
N VAL A 323 22.35 -6.45 -16.50
CA VAL A 323 22.40 -5.04 -16.14
C VAL A 323 23.77 -4.66 -15.58
N ARG A 324 24.20 -3.42 -15.88
CA ARG A 324 25.38 -2.81 -15.28
C ARG A 324 25.14 -1.32 -15.05
N LEU A 325 25.96 -0.72 -14.20
CA LEU A 325 26.02 0.73 -14.06
C LEU A 325 27.22 1.25 -14.85
N ILE A 326 26.97 2.30 -15.61
CA ILE A 326 27.99 2.93 -16.46
C ILE A 326 28.08 4.43 -16.09
N ARG A 327 29.25 5.01 -16.31
CA ARG A 327 29.41 6.45 -16.26
C ARG A 327 28.80 7.06 -17.52
N GLN A 328 27.84 7.97 -17.35
CA GLN A 328 27.19 8.71 -18.43
C GLN A 328 26.98 10.15 -18.00
N PRO A 329 27.86 11.09 -18.39
CA PRO A 329 27.71 12.48 -18.05
C PRO A 329 26.35 13.04 -18.46
N GLY A 330 25.70 13.78 -17.55
CA GLY A 330 24.37 14.35 -17.75
C GLY A 330 23.21 13.35 -17.69
N ALA A 331 23.44 12.11 -17.27
CA ALA A 331 22.36 11.15 -17.02
C ALA A 331 21.44 11.66 -15.90
N PRO A 332 20.13 11.29 -15.92
CA PRO A 332 19.22 11.56 -14.80
C PRO A 332 19.77 11.00 -13.49
N LEU A 333 19.46 11.70 -12.38
CA LEU A 333 19.88 11.25 -11.05
C LEU A 333 19.31 9.87 -10.73
N LEU A 334 20.13 9.02 -10.15
CA LEU A 334 19.76 7.71 -9.61
C LEU A 334 20.12 7.64 -8.14
N TRP A 335 19.47 6.72 -7.44
CA TRP A 335 19.81 6.35 -6.05
C TRP A 335 19.99 4.85 -5.98
N ALA A 336 20.99 4.41 -5.23
CA ALA A 336 21.11 3.00 -4.86
C ALA A 336 19.99 2.62 -3.87
N ARG A 337 19.59 1.34 -3.87
CA ARG A 337 18.63 0.85 -2.88
C ARG A 337 19.21 0.94 -1.47
N PHE A 338 20.48 0.60 -1.31
CA PHE A 338 21.16 0.56 -0.03
C PHE A 338 22.43 1.40 -0.04
N TYR A 339 22.64 2.09 1.08
CA TYR A 339 23.87 2.79 1.43
C TYR A 339 24.32 2.30 2.81
N ASP A 340 25.61 2.01 2.99
CA ASP A 340 26.11 1.57 4.28
C ASP A 340 25.95 2.65 5.37
N LEU A 341 25.97 2.23 6.63
CA LEU A 341 25.77 3.14 7.76
C LEU A 341 27.02 3.91 8.16
N ASP A 342 28.20 3.52 7.68
CA ASP A 342 29.47 4.11 8.09
C ASP A 342 29.82 5.34 7.24
N GLU A 343 29.79 5.19 5.91
CA GLU A 343 30.22 6.23 4.98
C GLU A 343 29.05 6.75 4.09
N ALA A 344 27.85 6.17 4.24
CA ALA A 344 26.69 6.43 3.39
C ALA A 344 27.00 6.25 1.89
N LEU A 345 27.83 5.25 1.55
CA LEU A 345 28.15 4.90 0.16
C LEU A 345 27.26 3.78 -0.35
N PRO A 346 26.90 3.80 -1.66
CA PRO A 346 26.14 2.73 -2.29
C PRO A 346 26.81 1.37 -2.13
N TYR A 347 26.03 0.33 -1.85
CA TYR A 347 26.50 -1.05 -1.90
C TYR A 347 25.49 -1.98 -2.56
N TYR A 348 26.01 -3.11 -3.04
CA TYR A 348 25.28 -4.21 -3.65
C TYR A 348 25.66 -5.49 -2.91
N CYS A 349 24.74 -6.40 -2.69
CA CYS A 349 25.02 -7.58 -1.89
C CYS A 349 24.35 -8.81 -2.48
N ASP A 350 25.09 -9.93 -2.52
CA ASP A 350 24.56 -11.22 -2.93
C ASP A 350 24.07 -12.02 -1.70
N ARG A 351 23.64 -13.26 -1.93
CA ARG A 351 23.19 -14.19 -0.89
C ARG A 351 24.29 -14.61 0.08
N ASP A 352 25.57 -14.32 -0.24
CA ASP A 352 26.72 -14.51 0.66
C ASP A 352 26.73 -13.50 1.83
N GLY A 353 25.96 -12.41 1.72
CA GLY A 353 25.91 -11.37 2.74
C GLY A 353 27.11 -10.42 2.74
N VAL A 354 27.95 -10.46 1.70
CA VAL A 354 29.15 -9.61 1.59
C VAL A 354 28.84 -8.38 0.74
N PRO A 355 28.84 -7.16 1.30
CA PRO A 355 28.65 -5.94 0.53
C PRO A 355 29.74 -5.73 -0.52
N LYS A 356 29.32 -5.31 -1.73
CA LYS A 356 30.17 -4.97 -2.87
C LYS A 356 29.93 -3.54 -3.29
N ARG A 357 30.91 -2.89 -3.86
CA ARG A 357 30.80 -1.50 -4.36
C ARG A 357 30.32 -1.39 -5.81
N ASN A 358 30.35 -2.49 -6.57
CA ASN A 358 29.88 -2.51 -7.93
C ASN A 358 28.82 -3.61 -8.13
N ILE A 359 27.72 -3.29 -8.79
CA ILE A 359 26.65 -4.24 -9.10
C ILE A 359 27.13 -5.44 -9.93
N SER A 360 28.18 -5.28 -10.74
CA SER A 360 28.76 -6.37 -11.53
C SER A 360 29.45 -7.46 -10.70
N GLU A 361 29.77 -7.18 -9.42
CA GLU A 361 30.44 -8.12 -8.51
C GLU A 361 29.46 -9.09 -7.84
N ILE A 362 28.14 -8.88 -7.95
CA ILE A 362 27.13 -9.80 -7.44
C ILE A 362 26.64 -10.76 -8.52
N GLY A 363 26.13 -11.93 -8.11
CA GLY A 363 25.65 -12.97 -9.00
C GLY A 363 24.49 -12.53 -9.89
N TYR A 364 24.37 -13.17 -11.06
CA TYR A 364 23.38 -12.85 -12.09
C TYR A 364 21.94 -12.83 -11.54
N GLU A 365 21.56 -13.83 -10.74
CA GLU A 365 20.20 -13.95 -10.16
C GLU A 365 19.88 -12.72 -9.33
N ARG A 366 20.78 -12.33 -8.42
CA ARG A 366 20.53 -11.20 -7.53
C ARG A 366 20.63 -9.86 -8.28
N ARG A 367 21.57 -9.74 -9.21
CA ARG A 367 21.77 -8.53 -10.03
C ARG A 367 20.54 -8.20 -10.87
N ASN A 368 19.88 -9.19 -11.46
CA ASN A 368 18.75 -9.01 -12.37
C ASN A 368 17.38 -9.20 -11.72
N GLY A 369 17.29 -9.94 -10.60
CA GLY A 369 16.04 -10.23 -9.89
C GLY A 369 15.71 -9.24 -8.76
N TYR A 370 16.47 -8.13 -8.64
CA TYR A 370 16.29 -7.17 -7.57
C TYR A 370 16.50 -5.72 -8.06
N ALA A 371 15.69 -4.77 -7.58
CA ALA A 371 15.83 -3.37 -7.95
C ALA A 371 16.92 -2.71 -7.11
N TRP A 372 18.14 -2.60 -7.65
CA TRP A 372 19.29 -2.03 -6.95
C TRP A 372 19.44 -0.52 -7.08
N VAL A 373 18.86 0.08 -8.11
CA VAL A 373 18.87 1.53 -8.34
C VAL A 373 17.49 2.00 -8.82
N GLY A 374 17.15 3.23 -8.52
CA GLY A 374 15.90 3.86 -8.91
C GLY A 374 15.97 5.38 -8.91
N ASP A 375 14.98 6.02 -9.55
CA ASP A 375 14.86 7.47 -9.75
C ASP A 375 13.69 8.11 -9.00
N THR A 376 12.93 7.32 -8.26
CA THR A 376 11.74 7.79 -7.50
C THR A 376 12.02 8.97 -6.58
N PRO A 377 13.22 9.12 -5.96
CA PRO A 377 13.51 10.29 -5.14
C PRO A 377 13.40 11.62 -5.87
N SER A 378 13.66 11.68 -7.17
CA SER A 378 13.48 12.92 -7.95
C SER A 378 12.06 13.49 -7.82
N LYS A 379 11.04 12.62 -7.86
CA LYS A 379 9.63 13.01 -7.71
C LYS A 379 9.30 13.44 -6.27
N VAL A 380 9.89 12.78 -5.28
CA VAL A 380 9.72 13.11 -3.86
C VAL A 380 10.35 14.48 -3.55
N ILE A 381 11.55 14.74 -4.07
CA ILE A 381 12.23 16.03 -3.93
C ILE A 381 11.40 17.15 -4.58
N GLN A 382 10.87 16.92 -5.79
CA GLN A 382 10.00 17.90 -6.47
C GLN A 382 8.70 18.15 -5.67
N ARG A 383 8.10 17.11 -5.12
CA ARG A 383 6.92 17.24 -4.24
C ARG A 383 7.24 18.03 -2.97
N TYR A 384 8.40 17.79 -2.37
CA TYR A 384 8.85 18.53 -1.19
C TYR A 384 8.99 20.04 -1.47
N GLU A 385 9.44 20.46 -2.64
CA GLU A 385 9.54 21.89 -2.98
C GLU A 385 8.17 22.57 -2.93
N GLN A 386 7.12 21.89 -3.40
CA GLN A 386 5.74 22.38 -3.30
C GLN A 386 5.25 22.37 -1.83
N TYR A 387 5.54 21.30 -1.11
CA TYR A 387 5.21 21.16 0.32
C TYR A 387 5.89 22.26 1.17
N ALA A 388 7.17 22.52 0.95
CA ALA A 388 7.93 23.55 1.66
C ALA A 388 7.35 24.96 1.43
N GLN A 389 6.95 25.28 0.20
CA GLN A 389 6.26 26.54 -0.10
C GLN A 389 4.92 26.67 0.64
N GLN A 390 4.12 25.60 0.69
CA GLN A 390 2.81 25.58 1.38
C GLN A 390 2.94 25.75 2.91
N HIS A 391 4.03 25.26 3.49
CA HIS A 391 4.27 25.24 4.93
C HIS A 391 5.30 26.30 5.41
N ASN A 392 5.77 27.18 4.51
CA ASN A 392 6.78 28.22 4.78
C ASN A 392 8.07 27.67 5.43
N LEU A 393 8.62 26.60 4.83
CA LEU A 393 9.84 25.89 5.28
C LEU A 393 11.05 26.32 4.46
#